data_141cea5673bdcde1dfb16ff4959fe456
#
_entry.id   141cea5673bdcde1dfb16ff4959fe456
#
_cell.length_a   1.000
_cell.length_b   1.000
_cell.length_c   1.000
_cell.angle_alpha   90.00
_cell.angle_beta   90.00
_cell.angle_gamma   90.00
#
_symmetry.space_group_name_H-M   'P 1'
#
loop_
_entity.id
_entity.type
_entity.pdbx_description
1 polymer ?
#
loop_
_entity_poly.entity_id
_entity_poly.type
_entity_poly.pdbx_seq_one_letter_code
_entity_poly.pdbx_strand_id
1 'polypeptide(L)'
;MKTINSWKLLLLTALTACAAACTDDPDEVPVIELGAVKGEYIVPAQSGTVEVEVYSNRGCNVSFLEATPWAEAHADRIPGDGAFSVTYEANDSFARVARLLLQDDSGRRRDTVYIRQEGLIEERLVFPAPNVSVKGSAAESSVSVPLDTNIGSERLTTKITYPDEENAGWLSDVRIDDASGALLFATQANPDQENMRSAEITLSFTNGWDKVTAAKLYVVQANARDDFGTEKTFAEIRALCGPGQVVTVENDYYISAWVVSDAAGGNMGANPMTTESTINYEVCKKTAYVESIDGSLGFLIETETADDNIFMRYSRIQLSLKGVRLVHDTDPDRFALKGVKSAMIISSELGTAADIPRKEKRISQLTDDDIYTYVTLTDCELPIRKGPLTPINEGYANATGANRTEKCASLVRDIEGEHIYLYTNTTCLYRRDGSRLPYGSGKLSGIVVHELFPRFEWEDNASGDDESYGYIGRYQLRHVSKSDFDGLAEDFEESFSALLTEYRFLQYDNNKVYPTYGTNGYLTHSYKDGTGAIKILANEDFSYLGPVGNKSSFIFGSNIGNVNGMGIILE
;
A
#
# COMPACT_ATOMS: atom_id res chain seq x y z
N MET A 1 61.51 14.20 39.14
CA MET A 1 61.27 12.75 39.08
C MET A 1 59.86 12.54 38.57
N LYS A 2 59.73 12.17 37.32
CA LYS A 2 58.42 11.88 36.71
C LYS A 2 58.12 10.39 36.91
N THR A 3 57.09 10.07 37.64
CA THR A 3 56.59 8.71 37.82
C THR A 3 56.01 8.19 36.50
N ILE A 4 56.62 7.17 35.94
CA ILE A 4 56.14 6.45 34.77
C ILE A 4 54.95 5.59 35.23
N ASN A 5 53.79 5.83 34.65
CA ASN A 5 52.57 5.09 34.95
C ASN A 5 52.76 3.60 34.62
N SER A 6 52.68 2.77 35.65
CA SER A 6 52.78 1.31 35.60
C SER A 6 51.76 0.62 34.61
N TRP A 7 50.76 1.33 34.22
CA TRP A 7 49.76 0.85 33.21
C TRP A 7 50.32 0.78 31.78
N LYS A 8 51.29 1.61 31.43
CA LYS A 8 51.92 1.54 30.10
C LYS A 8 52.88 0.36 29.96
N LEU A 9 53.44 -0.12 31.04
CA LEU A 9 54.31 -1.29 31.04
C LEU A 9 53.46 -2.59 30.93
N LEU A 10 52.27 -2.62 31.52
CA LEU A 10 51.31 -3.75 31.40
C LEU A 10 50.74 -3.87 29.99
N LEU A 11 50.50 -2.76 29.30
CA LEU A 11 50.01 -2.78 27.90
C LEU A 11 51.09 -3.24 26.93
N LEU A 12 52.38 -2.92 27.19
CA LEU A 12 53.46 -3.34 26.32
C LEU A 12 53.79 -4.84 26.48
N THR A 13 53.62 -5.40 27.69
CA THR A 13 53.78 -6.84 27.93
C THR A 13 52.62 -7.65 27.42
N ALA A 14 51.38 -7.10 27.40
CA ALA A 14 50.22 -7.74 26.78
C ALA A 14 50.31 -7.78 25.25
N LEU A 15 50.87 -6.73 24.60
CA LEU A 15 51.07 -6.73 23.15
C LEU A 15 52.20 -7.69 22.70
N THR A 16 53.24 -7.88 23.51
CA THR A 16 54.31 -8.86 23.19
C THR A 16 53.86 -10.30 23.44
N ALA A 17 52.94 -10.56 24.37
CA ALA A 17 52.38 -11.88 24.57
C ALA A 17 51.40 -12.30 23.45
N CYS A 18 50.68 -11.35 22.83
CA CYS A 18 49.84 -11.63 21.67
C CYS A 18 50.62 -11.84 20.37
N ALA A 19 51.83 -11.29 20.24
CA ALA A 19 52.67 -11.50 19.06
C ALA A 19 53.48 -12.83 19.09
N ALA A 20 53.51 -13.52 20.22
CA ALA A 20 54.16 -14.82 20.36
C ALA A 20 53.21 -16.03 20.30
N ALA A 21 51.90 -15.79 20.08
CA ALA A 21 50.89 -16.82 19.97
C ALA A 21 50.52 -17.18 18.52
N CYS A 22 51.19 -16.64 17.53
CA CYS A 22 51.11 -17.11 16.14
C CYS A 22 52.36 -17.95 15.85
N THR A 23 52.48 -19.07 16.50
CA THR A 23 53.26 -20.18 15.97
C THR A 23 52.29 -21.02 15.16
N ASP A 24 52.51 -21.10 13.85
CA ASP A 24 51.89 -22.10 13.00
C ASP A 24 52.15 -23.47 13.65
N ASP A 25 51.11 -24.04 14.25
CA ASP A 25 51.17 -25.38 14.77
C ASP A 25 51.09 -26.31 13.54
N PRO A 26 52.13 -27.05 13.20
CA PRO A 26 52.12 -27.93 12.01
C PRO A 26 51.12 -29.08 12.10
N ASP A 27 50.40 -29.21 13.23
CA ASP A 27 49.35 -30.20 13.46
C ASP A 27 47.92 -29.58 13.45
N GLU A 28 47.74 -28.33 13.05
CA GLU A 28 46.39 -27.78 12.88
C GLU A 28 45.67 -28.55 11.76
N VAL A 29 44.62 -29.28 12.14
CA VAL A 29 43.75 -29.96 11.19
C VAL A 29 43.16 -28.92 10.26
N PRO A 30 43.46 -28.98 8.96
CA PRO A 30 42.95 -27.94 8.03
C PRO A 30 41.45 -27.77 8.17
N VAL A 31 41.03 -26.53 8.30
CA VAL A 31 39.58 -26.20 8.36
C VAL A 31 38.94 -26.73 7.08
N ILE A 32 37.87 -27.49 7.23
CA ILE A 32 37.10 -27.98 6.08
C ILE A 32 36.35 -26.77 5.52
N GLU A 33 36.69 -26.40 4.29
CA GLU A 33 35.96 -25.40 3.52
C GLU A 33 35.01 -26.09 2.56
N LEU A 34 33.77 -25.68 2.58
CA LEU A 34 32.72 -26.19 1.70
C LEU A 34 31.61 -25.14 1.58
N GLY A 35 31.20 -24.86 0.36
CA GLY A 35 30.03 -24.03 0.07
C GLY A 35 29.79 -23.90 -1.43
N ALA A 36 28.63 -23.37 -1.76
CA ALA A 36 28.31 -22.94 -3.11
C ALA A 36 28.73 -21.49 -3.32
N VAL A 37 29.19 -21.16 -4.52
CA VAL A 37 29.50 -19.77 -4.90
C VAL A 37 28.24 -18.91 -4.89
N LYS A 38 27.10 -19.51 -5.26
CA LYS A 38 25.76 -18.91 -5.13
C LYS A 38 24.86 -19.88 -4.38
N GLY A 39 24.22 -19.40 -3.32
CA GLY A 39 23.26 -20.19 -2.54
C GLY A 39 21.91 -20.37 -3.24
N GLU A 40 21.62 -19.60 -4.30
CA GLU A 40 20.34 -19.62 -4.96
C GLU A 40 20.49 -19.37 -6.47
N TYR A 41 19.72 -20.12 -7.26
CA TYR A 41 19.58 -20.00 -8.71
C TYR A 41 18.09 -19.89 -9.06
N ILE A 42 17.71 -18.80 -9.72
CA ILE A 42 16.37 -18.61 -10.28
C ILE A 42 16.40 -19.05 -11.73
N VAL A 43 15.54 -19.98 -12.09
CA VAL A 43 15.46 -20.55 -13.43
C VAL A 43 14.03 -20.40 -13.99
N PRO A 44 13.89 -20.22 -15.32
CA PRO A 44 12.59 -20.04 -15.95
C PRO A 44 11.71 -21.29 -15.87
N ALA A 45 10.42 -21.11 -16.16
CA ALA A 45 9.45 -22.21 -16.19
C ALA A 45 9.75 -23.26 -17.29
N GLN A 46 10.43 -22.88 -18.38
CA GLN A 46 10.86 -23.80 -19.42
C GLN A 46 11.92 -24.77 -18.90
N SER A 47 12.00 -25.96 -19.49
CA SER A 47 13.08 -26.91 -19.19
C SER A 47 14.45 -26.34 -19.55
N GLY A 48 15.47 -26.72 -18.80
CA GLY A 48 16.81 -26.21 -19.04
C GLY A 48 17.86 -26.88 -18.17
N THR A 49 19.03 -26.24 -18.12
CA THR A 49 20.17 -26.68 -17.33
C THR A 49 20.76 -25.46 -16.64
N VAL A 50 21.12 -25.61 -15.37
CA VAL A 50 21.85 -24.62 -14.60
C VAL A 50 23.18 -25.21 -14.11
N GLU A 51 24.23 -24.41 -14.09
CA GLU A 51 25.53 -24.80 -13.58
C GLU A 51 25.70 -24.29 -12.16
N VAL A 52 26.02 -25.18 -11.22
CA VAL A 52 26.24 -24.90 -9.81
C VAL A 52 27.71 -24.96 -9.51
N GLU A 53 28.28 -23.82 -9.16
CA GLU A 53 29.68 -23.68 -8.79
C GLU A 53 29.88 -23.90 -7.29
N VAL A 54 30.86 -24.74 -6.94
CA VAL A 54 31.15 -25.17 -5.57
C VAL A 54 32.64 -24.93 -5.27
N TYR A 55 32.93 -24.47 -4.08
CA TYR A 55 34.28 -24.49 -3.55
C TYR A 55 34.38 -25.53 -2.40
N SER A 56 35.46 -26.31 -2.42
CA SER A 56 35.70 -27.31 -1.37
C SER A 56 37.16 -27.73 -1.37
N ASN A 57 37.84 -27.66 -0.23
CA ASN A 57 39.22 -28.08 -0.10
C ASN A 57 39.38 -29.64 0.05
N ARG A 58 38.25 -30.39 0.18
CA ARG A 58 38.28 -31.86 0.33
C ARG A 58 37.24 -32.59 -0.55
N GLY A 59 36.55 -31.87 -1.37
CA GLY A 59 35.41 -32.38 -2.13
C GLY A 59 34.14 -32.49 -1.29
N CYS A 60 33.04 -32.73 -1.97
CA CYS A 60 31.73 -32.88 -1.33
C CYS A 60 30.83 -33.84 -2.11
N ASN A 61 29.90 -34.45 -1.40
CA ASN A 61 28.80 -35.21 -1.96
C ASN A 61 27.65 -34.26 -2.28
N VAL A 62 26.95 -34.55 -3.35
CA VAL A 62 25.80 -33.80 -3.86
C VAL A 62 24.58 -34.69 -3.79
N SER A 63 23.49 -34.20 -3.20
CA SER A 63 22.22 -34.91 -3.16
C SER A 63 21.06 -33.94 -3.03
N PHE A 64 19.88 -34.33 -3.44
CA PHE A 64 18.68 -33.57 -3.11
C PHE A 64 18.27 -33.86 -1.66
N LEU A 65 17.83 -32.83 -0.93
CA LEU A 65 17.32 -32.99 0.44
C LEU A 65 15.99 -33.74 0.48
N GLU A 66 15.24 -33.69 -0.60
CA GLU A 66 13.94 -34.33 -0.76
C GLU A 66 13.78 -34.86 -2.18
N ALA A 67 12.84 -35.77 -2.38
CA ALA A 67 12.57 -36.30 -3.71
C ALA A 67 12.16 -35.17 -4.68
N THR A 68 12.98 -34.96 -5.70
CA THR A 68 12.81 -33.90 -6.68
C THR A 68 12.77 -34.48 -8.09
N PRO A 69 11.68 -35.16 -8.49
CA PRO A 69 11.61 -35.92 -9.73
C PRO A 69 11.75 -35.08 -11.01
N TRP A 70 11.60 -33.77 -10.89
CA TRP A 70 11.67 -32.81 -12.00
C TRP A 70 13.05 -32.21 -12.22
N ALA A 71 14.04 -32.53 -11.36
CA ALA A 71 15.40 -32.06 -11.50
C ALA A 71 16.40 -33.19 -11.25
N GLU A 72 17.51 -33.18 -11.99
CA GLU A 72 18.57 -34.16 -11.90
C GLU A 72 19.92 -33.45 -11.80
N ALA A 73 20.69 -33.82 -10.77
CA ALA A 73 22.06 -33.37 -10.63
C ALA A 73 22.99 -34.37 -11.35
N HIS A 74 23.84 -33.87 -12.24
CA HIS A 74 24.74 -34.72 -13.02
C HIS A 74 26.08 -34.99 -12.33
N ALA A 75 26.11 -34.92 -11.00
CA ALA A 75 27.22 -35.35 -10.17
C ALA A 75 26.71 -35.75 -8.78
N ASP A 76 27.19 -36.90 -8.31
CA ASP A 76 26.98 -37.36 -6.93
C ASP A 76 28.10 -36.84 -6.01
N ARG A 77 29.25 -36.45 -6.58
CA ARG A 77 30.43 -35.99 -5.85
C ARG A 77 31.24 -35.02 -6.68
N ILE A 78 31.73 -33.95 -6.01
CA ILE A 78 32.72 -33.01 -6.54
C ILE A 78 34.04 -33.22 -5.76
N PRO A 79 35.17 -33.47 -6.42
CA PRO A 79 36.41 -33.83 -5.72
C PRO A 79 37.14 -32.64 -5.06
N GLY A 80 36.80 -31.41 -5.40
CA GLY A 80 37.39 -30.17 -4.91
C GLY A 80 36.59 -28.97 -5.42
N ASP A 81 37.23 -27.85 -5.65
CA ASP A 81 36.61 -26.73 -6.34
C ASP A 81 36.18 -27.16 -7.74
N GLY A 82 34.98 -26.75 -8.15
CA GLY A 82 34.45 -27.13 -9.44
C GLY A 82 32.99 -26.72 -9.64
N ALA A 83 32.40 -27.26 -10.68
CA ALA A 83 30.98 -27.03 -10.99
C ALA A 83 30.34 -28.35 -11.44
N PHE A 84 29.02 -28.42 -11.29
CA PHE A 84 28.19 -29.49 -11.85
C PHE A 84 26.90 -28.92 -12.43
N SER A 85 26.36 -29.60 -13.40
CA SER A 85 25.10 -29.20 -14.00
C SER A 85 23.92 -29.88 -13.31
N VAL A 86 22.82 -29.14 -13.25
CA VAL A 86 21.51 -29.64 -12.85
C VAL A 86 20.55 -29.38 -13.99
N THR A 87 19.97 -30.43 -14.55
CA THR A 87 18.89 -30.33 -15.52
C THR A 87 17.54 -30.28 -14.80
N TYR A 88 16.59 -29.56 -15.37
CA TYR A 88 15.24 -29.45 -14.83
C TYR A 88 14.20 -29.48 -15.95
N GLU A 89 13.07 -30.11 -15.66
CA GLU A 89 11.92 -30.19 -16.55
C GLU A 89 11.12 -28.90 -16.57
N ALA A 90 10.29 -28.70 -17.61
CA ALA A 90 9.36 -27.59 -17.67
C ALA A 90 8.36 -27.64 -16.49
N ASN A 91 7.96 -26.47 -16.02
CA ASN A 91 7.00 -26.28 -14.94
C ASN A 91 5.77 -25.55 -15.44
N ASP A 92 4.70 -26.27 -15.71
CA ASP A 92 3.40 -25.75 -16.12
C ASP A 92 2.46 -25.45 -14.93
N SER A 93 2.96 -25.55 -13.70
CA SER A 93 2.23 -25.36 -12.45
C SER A 93 2.74 -24.13 -11.69
N PHE A 94 2.59 -24.14 -10.36
CA PHE A 94 3.10 -23.10 -9.47
C PHE A 94 4.62 -23.13 -9.34
N ALA A 95 5.22 -22.02 -8.91
CA ALA A 95 6.64 -21.95 -8.62
C ALA A 95 7.08 -23.06 -7.67
N ARG A 96 8.26 -23.67 -7.94
CA ARG A 96 8.79 -24.80 -7.17
C ARG A 96 10.27 -24.63 -6.86
N VAL A 97 10.76 -25.37 -5.88
CA VAL A 97 12.16 -25.33 -5.45
C VAL A 97 12.74 -26.74 -5.36
N ALA A 98 13.98 -26.88 -5.81
CA ALA A 98 14.82 -28.03 -5.49
C ALA A 98 15.89 -27.58 -4.49
N ARG A 99 16.10 -28.37 -3.45
CA ARG A 99 17.11 -28.12 -2.42
C ARG A 99 18.22 -29.17 -2.57
N LEU A 100 19.39 -28.70 -2.95
CA LEU A 100 20.58 -29.51 -3.08
C LEU A 100 21.43 -29.38 -1.81
N LEU A 101 21.76 -30.50 -1.22
CA LEU A 101 22.70 -30.58 -0.11
C LEU A 101 24.10 -30.85 -0.65
N LEU A 102 25.02 -29.97 -0.30
CA LEU A 102 26.45 -30.22 -0.41
C LEU A 102 26.97 -30.65 0.96
N GLN A 103 27.64 -31.80 1.04
CA GLN A 103 28.09 -32.31 2.32
C GLN A 103 29.48 -32.95 2.18
N ASP A 104 30.38 -32.63 3.12
CA ASP A 104 31.69 -33.29 3.21
C ASP A 104 31.55 -34.77 3.64
N ASP A 105 32.57 -35.58 3.42
CA ASP A 105 32.56 -37.01 3.75
C ASP A 105 32.37 -37.28 5.25
N SER A 106 32.70 -36.34 6.10
CA SER A 106 32.51 -36.48 7.54
C SER A 106 31.10 -36.06 8.03
N GLY A 107 30.31 -35.44 7.16
CA GLY A 107 29.00 -34.89 7.50
C GLY A 107 29.02 -33.68 8.42
N ARG A 108 30.22 -33.11 8.71
CA ARG A 108 30.39 -31.98 9.62
C ARG A 108 30.15 -30.61 8.98
N ARG A 109 30.44 -30.52 7.68
CA ARG A 109 30.20 -29.32 6.90
C ARG A 109 29.10 -29.60 5.89
N ARG A 110 28.14 -28.71 5.83
CA ARG A 110 27.00 -28.75 4.94
C ARG A 110 26.69 -27.38 4.41
N ASP A 111 26.26 -27.34 3.16
CA ASP A 111 25.66 -26.16 2.55
C ASP A 111 24.44 -26.58 1.73
N THR A 112 23.53 -25.66 1.51
CA THR A 112 22.31 -25.94 0.76
C THR A 112 22.17 -24.94 -0.38
N VAL A 113 21.99 -25.46 -1.58
CA VAL A 113 21.73 -24.68 -2.78
C VAL A 113 20.27 -24.79 -3.18
N TYR A 114 19.64 -23.67 -3.45
CA TYR A 114 18.26 -23.59 -3.87
C TYR A 114 18.19 -23.35 -5.37
N ILE A 115 17.49 -24.22 -6.10
CA ILE A 115 17.11 -23.99 -7.48
C ILE A 115 15.62 -23.67 -7.48
N ARG A 116 15.29 -22.40 -7.66
CA ARG A 116 13.93 -21.89 -7.66
C ARG A 116 13.46 -21.76 -9.10
N GLN A 117 12.52 -22.60 -9.48
CA GLN A 117 11.93 -22.56 -10.82
C GLN A 117 10.63 -21.76 -10.81
N GLU A 118 10.53 -20.83 -11.75
CA GLU A 118 9.27 -20.11 -12.02
C GLU A 118 8.15 -21.07 -12.39
N GLY A 119 6.93 -20.68 -12.10
CA GLY A 119 5.71 -21.36 -12.54
C GLY A 119 5.01 -20.59 -13.64
N LEU A 120 4.18 -21.26 -14.42
CA LEU A 120 3.30 -20.64 -15.40
C LEU A 120 1.93 -20.24 -14.82
N ILE A 121 1.62 -20.74 -13.62
CA ILE A 121 0.35 -20.46 -12.94
C ILE A 121 0.64 -19.64 -11.68
N GLU A 122 -0.08 -18.52 -11.54
CA GLU A 122 -0.11 -17.77 -10.28
C GLU A 122 -1.14 -18.37 -9.32
N GLU A 123 -0.80 -18.36 -8.03
CA GLU A 123 -1.69 -18.84 -6.98
C GLU A 123 -2.87 -17.88 -6.81
N ARG A 124 -4.08 -18.42 -6.85
CA ARG A 124 -5.31 -17.70 -6.57
C ARG A 124 -6.03 -18.35 -5.39
N LEU A 125 -6.31 -17.54 -4.37
CA LEU A 125 -7.00 -17.96 -3.16
C LEU A 125 -7.74 -16.74 -2.59
N VAL A 126 -9.05 -16.66 -2.79
CA VAL A 126 -9.85 -15.49 -2.46
C VAL A 126 -11.25 -15.93 -2.00
N PHE A 127 -11.75 -15.34 -0.93
CA PHE A 127 -13.16 -15.32 -0.61
C PHE A 127 -13.81 -14.12 -1.31
N PRO A 128 -14.74 -14.32 -2.28
CA PRO A 128 -15.45 -13.20 -2.94
C PRO A 128 -16.21 -12.33 -1.94
N ALA A 129 -16.70 -12.93 -0.85
CA ALA A 129 -17.25 -12.24 0.30
C ALA A 129 -16.46 -12.68 1.55
N PRO A 130 -15.58 -11.81 2.08
CA PRO A 130 -14.71 -12.18 3.20
C PRO A 130 -15.42 -12.20 4.56
N ASN A 131 -16.70 -11.82 4.62
CA ASN A 131 -17.51 -11.84 5.83
C ASN A 131 -18.76 -12.69 5.61
N VAL A 132 -19.13 -13.44 6.62
CA VAL A 132 -20.38 -14.19 6.67
C VAL A 132 -21.03 -14.05 8.06
N SER A 133 -22.31 -13.74 8.07
CA SER A 133 -23.10 -13.74 9.30
C SER A 133 -23.92 -15.02 9.43
N VAL A 134 -23.98 -15.55 10.65
CA VAL A 134 -24.70 -16.76 10.98
C VAL A 134 -25.63 -16.52 12.19
N LYS A 135 -26.70 -17.30 12.26
CA LYS A 135 -27.62 -17.23 13.40
C LYS A 135 -26.97 -17.67 14.70
N GLY A 136 -27.46 -17.12 15.81
CA GLY A 136 -27.00 -17.47 17.14
C GLY A 136 -27.96 -18.40 17.89
N SER A 137 -29.27 -18.35 17.58
CA SER A 137 -30.30 -19.09 18.33
C SER A 137 -30.21 -20.61 18.19
N ALA A 138 -29.59 -21.11 17.14
CA ALA A 138 -29.45 -22.54 16.86
C ALA A 138 -28.08 -22.88 16.25
N ALA A 139 -27.67 -24.13 16.42
CA ALA A 139 -26.52 -24.68 15.72
C ALA A 139 -26.86 -24.86 14.23
N GLU A 140 -25.91 -24.53 13.35
CA GLU A 140 -25.99 -24.81 11.92
C GLU A 140 -25.05 -25.96 11.57
N SER A 141 -25.60 -27.00 10.94
CA SER A 141 -24.82 -28.20 10.61
C SER A 141 -23.90 -28.01 9.41
N SER A 142 -24.17 -27.01 8.56
CA SER A 142 -23.34 -26.70 7.40
C SER A 142 -23.64 -25.30 6.90
N VAL A 143 -22.63 -24.43 7.03
CA VAL A 143 -22.57 -23.11 6.38
C VAL A 143 -21.65 -23.27 5.17
N SER A 144 -22.04 -22.73 4.03
CA SER A 144 -21.29 -22.81 2.78
C SER A 144 -20.91 -21.39 2.32
N VAL A 145 -19.61 -21.16 2.12
CA VAL A 145 -19.09 -19.87 1.66
C VAL A 145 -18.29 -20.08 0.38
N PRO A 146 -18.61 -19.39 -0.73
CA PRO A 146 -17.88 -19.51 -1.99
C PRO A 146 -16.39 -19.20 -1.80
N LEU A 147 -15.54 -20.01 -2.43
CA LEU A 147 -14.09 -19.86 -2.43
C LEU A 147 -13.59 -19.91 -3.87
N ASP A 148 -12.94 -18.86 -4.32
CA ASP A 148 -12.26 -18.84 -5.61
C ASP A 148 -10.79 -19.20 -5.44
N THR A 149 -10.43 -20.40 -5.88
CA THR A 149 -9.07 -20.91 -5.77
C THR A 149 -8.72 -21.82 -6.95
N ASN A 150 -7.44 -21.82 -7.33
CA ASN A 150 -6.84 -22.80 -8.24
C ASN A 150 -5.87 -23.74 -7.52
N ILE A 151 -5.87 -23.72 -6.18
CA ILE A 151 -5.03 -24.56 -5.31
C ILE A 151 -5.89 -25.69 -4.78
N GLY A 152 -5.44 -26.94 -4.96
CA GLY A 152 -6.15 -28.11 -4.43
C GLY A 152 -6.28 -28.06 -2.91
N SER A 153 -7.42 -28.51 -2.39
CA SER A 153 -7.75 -28.45 -0.96
C SER A 153 -6.73 -29.17 -0.08
N GLU A 154 -6.10 -30.24 -0.59
CA GLU A 154 -5.06 -31.01 0.09
C GLU A 154 -3.75 -30.24 0.34
N ARG A 155 -3.57 -29.12 -0.37
CA ARG A 155 -2.39 -28.25 -0.26
C ARG A 155 -2.64 -27.04 0.62
N LEU A 156 -3.88 -26.80 1.03
CA LEU A 156 -4.28 -25.68 1.84
C LEU A 156 -4.19 -26.01 3.34
N THR A 157 -3.62 -25.08 4.09
CA THR A 157 -3.61 -25.15 5.55
C THR A 157 -4.73 -24.27 6.09
N THR A 158 -5.53 -24.83 7.01
CA THR A 158 -6.64 -24.11 7.66
C THR A 158 -6.27 -23.78 9.10
N LYS A 159 -6.47 -22.52 9.48
CA LYS A 159 -6.31 -22.04 10.86
C LYS A 159 -7.57 -21.31 11.28
N ILE A 160 -8.08 -21.57 12.49
CA ILE A 160 -9.19 -20.84 13.11
C ILE A 160 -8.62 -20.01 14.26
N THR A 161 -8.99 -18.75 14.30
CA THR A 161 -8.60 -17.81 15.36
C THR A 161 -9.85 -17.18 15.96
N TYR A 162 -9.92 -17.13 17.27
CA TYR A 162 -11.00 -16.50 18.02
C TYR A 162 -10.43 -15.27 18.74
N PRO A 163 -11.11 -14.10 18.67
CA PRO A 163 -10.68 -12.91 19.40
C PRO A 163 -10.70 -13.11 20.92
N ASP A 164 -11.59 -13.96 21.39
CA ASP A 164 -11.77 -14.30 22.80
C ASP A 164 -11.61 -15.83 22.96
N GLU A 165 -10.56 -16.24 23.66
CA GLU A 165 -10.26 -17.66 23.90
C GLU A 165 -11.32 -18.34 24.80
N GLU A 166 -12.00 -17.61 25.67
CA GLU A 166 -13.04 -18.16 26.53
C GLU A 166 -14.28 -18.56 25.71
N ASN A 167 -14.51 -17.91 24.59
CA ASN A 167 -15.59 -18.19 23.64
C ASN A 167 -15.11 -18.92 22.39
N ALA A 168 -14.04 -19.67 22.46
CA ALA A 168 -13.49 -20.41 21.34
C ALA A 168 -14.22 -21.74 21.07
N GLY A 169 -13.96 -22.37 19.91
CA GLY A 169 -14.37 -23.74 19.60
C GLY A 169 -15.81 -23.92 19.15
N TRP A 170 -16.53 -22.85 18.82
CA TRP A 170 -17.90 -22.93 18.33
C TRP A 170 -18.02 -23.19 16.81
N LEU A 171 -16.91 -23.09 16.08
CA LEU A 171 -16.80 -23.56 14.70
C LEU A 171 -16.25 -24.97 14.68
N SER A 172 -16.82 -25.84 13.86
CA SER A 172 -16.39 -27.23 13.67
C SER A 172 -16.53 -27.65 12.20
N ASP A 173 -16.00 -28.83 11.88
CA ASP A 173 -16.09 -29.44 10.54
C ASP A 173 -15.66 -28.53 9.39
N VAL A 174 -14.66 -27.69 9.63
CA VAL A 174 -14.14 -26.75 8.63
C VAL A 174 -13.38 -27.53 7.56
N ARG A 175 -13.90 -27.51 6.34
CA ARG A 175 -13.32 -28.20 5.19
C ARG A 175 -13.63 -27.48 3.89
N ILE A 176 -12.80 -27.73 2.90
CA ILE A 176 -13.03 -27.25 1.53
C ILE A 176 -13.74 -28.37 0.76
N ASP A 177 -14.77 -28.00 0.05
CA ASP A 177 -15.46 -28.89 -0.90
C ASP A 177 -15.10 -28.46 -2.32
N ASP A 178 -14.13 -29.16 -2.91
CA ASP A 178 -13.63 -28.88 -4.27
C ASP A 178 -14.73 -29.00 -5.32
N ALA A 179 -15.75 -29.84 -5.07
CA ALA A 179 -16.85 -30.04 -6.02
C ALA A 179 -17.78 -28.82 -6.14
N SER A 180 -18.01 -28.15 -5.03
CA SER A 180 -18.84 -26.92 -5.00
C SER A 180 -18.02 -25.63 -5.08
N GLY A 181 -16.69 -25.70 -4.93
CA GLY A 181 -15.83 -24.52 -4.84
C GLY A 181 -16.13 -23.68 -3.59
N ALA A 182 -16.34 -24.31 -2.46
CA ALA A 182 -16.77 -23.62 -1.25
C ALA A 182 -16.04 -24.12 0.01
N LEU A 183 -15.87 -23.21 0.97
CA LEU A 183 -15.53 -23.58 2.35
C LEU A 183 -16.82 -23.95 3.08
N LEU A 184 -16.84 -25.12 3.72
CA LEU A 184 -17.93 -25.60 4.54
C LEU A 184 -17.50 -25.62 6.01
N PHE A 185 -18.41 -25.24 6.91
CA PHE A 185 -18.20 -25.37 8.35
C PHE A 185 -19.53 -25.49 9.09
N ALA A 186 -19.49 -25.96 10.32
CA ALA A 186 -20.64 -26.02 11.22
C ALA A 186 -20.46 -25.05 12.38
N THR A 187 -21.57 -24.57 12.96
CA THR A 187 -21.58 -23.68 14.12
C THR A 187 -22.36 -24.25 15.27
N GLN A 188 -21.96 -23.92 16.50
CA GLN A 188 -22.75 -24.17 17.70
C GLN A 188 -23.60 -22.92 17.99
N ALA A 189 -24.74 -23.11 18.66
CA ALA A 189 -25.56 -21.99 19.13
C ALA A 189 -24.74 -21.05 20.05
N ASN A 190 -24.98 -19.76 19.94
CA ASN A 190 -24.41 -18.78 20.83
C ASN A 190 -25.18 -18.78 22.16
N PRO A 191 -24.59 -19.05 23.29
CA PRO A 191 -25.29 -19.03 24.58
C PRO A 191 -25.55 -17.62 25.09
N ASP A 192 -24.83 -16.61 24.58
CA ASP A 192 -24.96 -15.23 25.04
C ASP A 192 -26.22 -14.58 24.48
N GLN A 193 -27.06 -14.04 25.38
CA GLN A 193 -28.32 -13.40 25.02
C GLN A 193 -28.14 -11.99 24.49
N GLU A 194 -26.99 -11.38 24.72
CA GLU A 194 -26.78 -9.95 24.45
C GLU A 194 -25.66 -9.72 23.44
N ASN A 195 -24.61 -10.54 23.47
CA ASN A 195 -23.45 -10.29 22.65
C ASN A 195 -23.35 -11.24 21.46
N MET A 196 -23.05 -10.68 20.30
CA MET A 196 -22.57 -11.42 19.14
C MET A 196 -21.13 -11.90 19.40
N ARG A 197 -20.66 -12.90 18.63
CA ARG A 197 -19.28 -13.37 18.67
C ARG A 197 -18.72 -13.54 17.26
N SER A 198 -17.41 -13.60 17.14
CA SER A 198 -16.74 -13.72 15.85
C SER A 198 -15.59 -14.74 15.88
N ALA A 199 -15.22 -15.19 14.69
CA ALA A 199 -14.04 -16.02 14.45
C ALA A 199 -13.44 -15.68 13.08
N GLU A 200 -12.15 -15.90 12.92
CA GLU A 200 -11.43 -15.81 11.66
C GLU A 200 -11.02 -17.21 11.21
N ILE A 201 -11.36 -17.59 9.98
CA ILE A 201 -10.83 -18.77 9.31
C ILE A 201 -9.81 -18.30 8.28
N THR A 202 -8.55 -18.67 8.46
CA THR A 202 -7.48 -18.39 7.51
C THR A 202 -7.15 -19.64 6.72
N LEU A 203 -7.23 -19.57 5.40
CA LEU A 203 -6.68 -20.55 4.47
C LEU A 203 -5.34 -20.03 3.97
N SER A 204 -4.34 -20.89 3.90
CA SER A 204 -3.02 -20.51 3.42
C SER A 204 -2.34 -21.61 2.61
N PHE A 205 -1.54 -21.20 1.65
CA PHE A 205 -0.68 -22.01 0.82
C PHE A 205 0.70 -21.38 0.75
N THR A 206 1.73 -22.20 0.88
CA THR A 206 3.12 -21.76 0.70
C THR A 206 3.67 -22.45 -0.56
N ASN A 207 4.08 -21.64 -1.54
CA ASN A 207 4.68 -22.18 -2.76
C ASN A 207 6.16 -22.54 -2.56
N GLY A 208 6.78 -23.07 -3.62
CA GLY A 208 8.19 -23.47 -3.58
C GLY A 208 9.19 -22.32 -3.41
N TRP A 209 8.75 -21.09 -3.47
CA TRP A 209 9.56 -19.89 -3.22
C TRP A 209 9.34 -19.32 -1.82
N ASP A 210 8.74 -20.07 -0.93
CA ASP A 210 8.37 -19.66 0.42
C ASP A 210 7.40 -18.46 0.45
N LYS A 211 6.77 -18.15 -0.70
CA LYS A 211 5.73 -17.12 -0.79
C LYS A 211 4.42 -17.71 -0.24
N VAL A 212 3.85 -17.04 0.73
CA VAL A 212 2.56 -17.40 1.32
C VAL A 212 1.45 -16.66 0.61
N THR A 213 0.48 -17.39 0.08
CA THR A 213 -0.81 -16.87 -0.40
C THR A 213 -1.87 -17.26 0.62
N ALA A 214 -2.61 -16.31 1.14
CA ALA A 214 -3.61 -16.55 2.18
C ALA A 214 -4.91 -15.80 1.89
N ALA A 215 -6.03 -16.39 2.32
CA ALA A 215 -7.34 -15.77 2.34
C ALA A 215 -7.97 -15.91 3.73
N LYS A 216 -8.66 -14.87 4.17
CA LYS A 216 -9.33 -14.82 5.47
C LYS A 216 -10.84 -14.71 5.28
N LEU A 217 -11.56 -15.49 6.07
CA LEU A 217 -13.02 -15.41 6.21
C LEU A 217 -13.36 -15.03 7.64
N TYR A 218 -14.09 -13.96 7.81
CA TYR A 218 -14.60 -13.50 9.10
C TYR A 218 -16.03 -14.01 9.29
N VAL A 219 -16.23 -14.85 10.31
CA VAL A 219 -17.53 -15.40 10.67
C VAL A 219 -18.06 -14.64 11.86
N VAL A 220 -19.19 -13.95 11.70
CA VAL A 220 -19.85 -13.22 12.78
C VAL A 220 -21.15 -13.93 13.13
N GLN A 221 -21.30 -14.33 14.39
CA GLN A 221 -22.50 -15.01 14.87
C GLN A 221 -23.32 -14.06 15.75
N ALA A 222 -24.62 -13.95 15.44
CA ALA A 222 -25.59 -13.23 16.23
C ALA A 222 -25.63 -13.72 17.69
N ASN A 223 -26.22 -12.94 18.58
CA ASN A 223 -26.54 -13.40 19.93
C ASN A 223 -27.62 -14.53 19.90
N ALA A 224 -27.95 -15.09 21.05
CA ALA A 224 -28.93 -16.18 21.15
C ALA A 224 -30.34 -15.81 20.71
N ARG A 225 -30.61 -14.53 20.42
CA ARG A 225 -31.88 -14.02 19.91
C ARG A 225 -31.86 -13.74 18.40
N ASP A 226 -30.78 -14.13 17.72
CA ASP A 226 -30.50 -13.81 16.30
C ASP A 226 -30.39 -12.30 16.03
N ASP A 227 -29.85 -11.54 16.97
CA ASP A 227 -29.75 -10.10 16.93
C ASP A 227 -28.27 -9.66 16.91
N PHE A 228 -27.95 -8.68 16.06
CA PHE A 228 -26.63 -8.05 15.96
C PHE A 228 -26.61 -6.66 16.61
N GLY A 229 -27.70 -6.24 17.25
CA GLY A 229 -27.89 -4.92 17.84
C GLY A 229 -28.95 -4.08 17.11
N THR A 230 -28.96 -2.78 17.39
CA THR A 230 -29.94 -1.84 16.82
C THR A 230 -29.33 -1.07 15.64
N GLU A 231 -29.97 -1.15 14.50
CA GLU A 231 -29.57 -0.33 13.35
C GLU A 231 -29.82 1.15 13.63
N LYS A 232 -28.80 1.96 13.31
CA LYS A 232 -28.83 3.41 13.46
C LYS A 232 -28.45 4.08 12.14
N THR A 233 -29.06 5.20 11.86
CA THR A 233 -28.68 6.07 10.74
C THR A 233 -27.37 6.79 11.07
N PHE A 234 -26.67 7.26 10.03
CA PHE A 234 -25.47 8.09 10.21
C PHE A 234 -25.76 9.34 11.05
N ALA A 235 -26.91 9.98 10.83
CA ALA A 235 -27.31 11.16 11.60
C ALA A 235 -27.51 10.85 13.10
N GLU A 236 -28.13 9.70 13.43
CA GLU A 236 -28.31 9.28 14.83
C GLU A 236 -26.95 8.99 15.49
N ILE A 237 -26.02 8.36 14.77
CA ILE A 237 -24.67 8.10 15.30
C ILE A 237 -23.90 9.42 15.48
N ARG A 238 -23.90 10.32 14.48
CA ARG A 238 -23.26 11.65 14.62
C ARG A 238 -23.77 12.42 15.83
N ALA A 239 -25.07 12.32 16.11
CA ALA A 239 -25.72 13.00 17.25
C ALA A 239 -25.24 12.51 18.63
N LEU A 240 -24.55 11.37 18.72
CA LEU A 240 -23.98 10.86 19.97
C LEU A 240 -22.73 11.64 20.41
N CYS A 241 -22.10 12.39 19.51
CA CYS A 241 -20.82 13.05 19.76
C CYS A 241 -20.94 14.56 19.53
N GLY A 242 -20.75 15.32 20.56
CA GLY A 242 -20.74 16.78 20.47
C GLY A 242 -19.49 17.34 19.77
N PRO A 243 -19.54 18.63 19.34
CA PRO A 243 -18.43 19.27 18.63
C PRO A 243 -17.10 19.18 19.40
N GLY A 244 -16.03 18.77 18.73
CA GLY A 244 -14.70 18.64 19.30
C GLY A 244 -14.53 17.51 20.31
N GLN A 245 -15.49 16.58 20.39
CA GLN A 245 -15.48 15.48 21.36
C GLN A 245 -15.07 14.15 20.73
N VAL A 246 -14.71 13.23 21.61
CA VAL A 246 -14.51 11.81 21.32
C VAL A 246 -15.36 11.00 22.28
N VAL A 247 -16.21 10.13 21.73
CA VAL A 247 -17.12 9.29 22.53
C VAL A 247 -16.92 7.83 22.13
N THR A 248 -16.83 6.93 23.12
CA THR A 248 -16.91 5.50 22.84
C THR A 248 -18.37 5.08 22.73
N VAL A 249 -18.72 4.36 21.67
CA VAL A 249 -20.06 3.82 21.49
C VAL A 249 -20.22 2.58 22.38
N GLU A 250 -20.99 2.70 23.45
CA GLU A 250 -21.17 1.63 24.45
C GLU A 250 -22.30 0.66 24.07
N ASN A 251 -23.28 1.14 23.33
CA ASN A 251 -24.45 0.36 22.96
C ASN A 251 -24.20 -0.52 21.75
N ASP A 252 -24.97 -1.61 21.63
CA ASP A 252 -24.96 -2.49 20.48
C ASP A 252 -25.68 -1.84 19.28
N TYR A 253 -25.03 -0.83 18.72
CA TYR A 253 -25.47 -0.15 17.50
C TYR A 253 -24.70 -0.66 16.29
N TYR A 254 -25.36 -0.74 15.15
CA TYR A 254 -24.70 -0.92 13.87
C TYR A 254 -25.25 0.05 12.82
N ILE A 255 -24.47 0.27 11.77
CA ILE A 255 -24.86 1.06 10.61
C ILE A 255 -24.80 0.22 9.36
N SER A 256 -25.66 0.53 8.38
CA SER A 256 -25.55 0.06 7.00
C SER A 256 -24.89 1.15 6.17
N ALA A 257 -23.89 0.78 5.36
CA ALA A 257 -23.04 1.72 4.64
C ALA A 257 -22.59 1.19 3.27
N TRP A 258 -22.28 2.08 2.35
CA TRP A 258 -21.50 1.80 1.17
C TRP A 258 -20.02 2.10 1.42
N VAL A 259 -19.14 1.20 1.02
CA VAL A 259 -17.69 1.46 0.99
C VAL A 259 -17.37 2.18 -0.31
N VAL A 260 -16.88 3.41 -0.20
CA VAL A 260 -16.56 4.26 -1.37
C VAL A 260 -15.07 4.38 -1.63
N SER A 261 -14.24 3.84 -0.75
CA SER A 261 -12.77 3.87 -0.85
C SER A 261 -12.20 2.57 -1.40
N ASP A 262 -11.00 2.65 -1.97
CA ASP A 262 -10.22 1.51 -2.44
C ASP A 262 -8.82 1.55 -1.82
N ALA A 263 -8.63 0.78 -0.76
CA ALA A 263 -7.34 0.69 -0.09
C ALA A 263 -6.25 0.11 -1.02
N ALA A 264 -6.62 -0.78 -1.95
CA ALA A 264 -5.70 -1.37 -2.91
C ALA A 264 -5.15 -0.34 -3.90
N GLY A 265 -5.90 0.73 -4.20
CA GLY A 265 -5.44 1.84 -5.05
C GLY A 265 -4.39 2.73 -4.38
N GLY A 266 -4.27 2.67 -3.05
CA GLY A 266 -3.24 3.38 -2.28
C GLY A 266 -3.44 4.89 -2.15
N ASN A 267 -4.60 5.43 -2.53
CA ASN A 267 -4.90 6.86 -2.41
C ASN A 267 -5.87 7.18 -1.27
N MET A 268 -5.64 6.57 -0.12
CA MET A 268 -6.45 6.79 1.09
C MET A 268 -5.90 7.96 1.91
N GLY A 269 -6.36 8.13 3.14
CA GLY A 269 -5.85 9.15 4.04
C GLY A 269 -4.32 9.16 4.10
N ALA A 270 -3.73 10.33 4.24
CA ALA A 270 -2.29 10.50 4.29
C ALA A 270 -1.87 11.18 5.59
N ASN A 271 -0.68 10.84 6.06
CA ASN A 271 -0.06 11.62 7.12
C ASN A 271 0.19 13.06 6.65
N PRO A 272 0.24 14.03 7.54
CA PRO A 272 0.74 15.35 7.20
C PRO A 272 2.20 15.27 6.76
N MET A 273 2.73 16.36 6.20
CA MET A 273 4.16 16.42 5.91
C MET A 273 4.96 16.15 7.19
N THR A 274 5.91 15.22 7.10
CA THR A 274 6.74 14.80 8.22
C THR A 274 8.09 15.50 8.21
N THR A 275 8.65 15.70 9.38
CA THR A 275 10.05 16.13 9.56
C THR A 275 11.03 14.95 9.55
N GLU A 276 10.52 13.73 9.45
CA GLU A 276 11.36 12.54 9.42
C GLU A 276 11.91 12.26 8.01
N SER A 277 13.00 11.54 7.94
CA SER A 277 13.60 11.14 6.67
C SER A 277 12.80 10.05 5.95
N THR A 278 11.92 9.36 6.65
CA THR A 278 11.08 8.27 6.14
C THR A 278 9.60 8.64 6.28
N ILE A 279 8.84 8.43 5.23
CA ILE A 279 7.39 8.60 5.28
C ILE A 279 6.78 7.36 5.93
N ASN A 280 5.88 7.56 6.88
CA ASN A 280 5.10 6.49 7.49
C ASN A 280 3.76 6.35 6.76
N TYR A 281 3.57 5.28 6.01
CA TYR A 281 2.36 5.03 5.23
C TYR A 281 1.27 4.27 5.99
N GLU A 282 1.40 4.04 7.28
CA GLU A 282 0.44 3.25 8.07
C GLU A 282 -0.94 3.90 8.13
N VAL A 283 -1.05 5.22 8.14
CA VAL A 283 -2.33 5.93 8.08
C VAL A 283 -3.10 5.53 6.83
N CYS A 284 -2.42 5.54 5.67
CA CYS A 284 -3.03 5.17 4.39
C CYS A 284 -3.57 3.74 4.40
N LYS A 285 -2.84 2.81 4.99
CA LYS A 285 -3.25 1.40 5.08
C LYS A 285 -4.44 1.16 6.03
N LYS A 286 -4.61 2.02 7.03
CA LYS A 286 -5.66 1.91 8.05
C LYS A 286 -6.92 2.72 7.74
N THR A 287 -6.92 3.48 6.66
CA THR A 287 -8.01 4.39 6.32
C THR A 287 -8.95 3.78 5.29
N ALA A 288 -10.25 3.87 5.56
CA ALA A 288 -11.31 3.65 4.61
C ALA A 288 -12.36 4.76 4.73
N TYR A 289 -13.21 4.90 3.70
CA TYR A 289 -14.32 5.84 3.71
C TYR A 289 -15.60 5.10 3.40
N VAL A 290 -16.63 5.40 4.20
CA VAL A 290 -17.96 4.83 4.02
C VAL A 290 -19.00 5.94 3.99
N GLU A 291 -20.03 5.76 3.18
CA GLU A 291 -21.16 6.67 3.15
C GLU A 291 -22.48 5.96 3.46
N SER A 292 -23.45 6.73 3.91
CA SER A 292 -24.81 6.25 4.17
C SER A 292 -25.43 5.66 2.90
N ILE A 293 -26.42 4.81 3.06
CA ILE A 293 -27.08 4.12 1.93
C ILE A 293 -27.67 5.11 0.91
N ASP A 294 -28.10 6.28 1.37
CA ASP A 294 -28.59 7.38 0.51
C ASP A 294 -27.48 8.32 0.02
N GLY A 295 -26.22 8.10 0.43
CA GLY A 295 -25.07 8.92 0.07
C GLY A 295 -25.03 10.29 0.75
N SER A 296 -25.92 10.60 1.69
CA SER A 296 -26.05 11.95 2.26
C SER A 296 -24.94 12.32 3.24
N LEU A 297 -24.39 11.34 3.97
CA LEU A 297 -23.41 11.53 5.04
C LEU A 297 -22.29 10.50 4.93
N GLY A 298 -21.09 10.88 5.34
CA GLY A 298 -19.92 10.00 5.34
C GLY A 298 -19.24 9.87 6.70
N PHE A 299 -18.48 8.78 6.85
CA PHE A 299 -17.52 8.59 7.94
C PHE A 299 -16.15 8.20 7.40
N LEU A 300 -15.12 8.76 8.01
CA LEU A 300 -13.78 8.19 7.92
C LEU A 300 -13.69 7.00 8.86
N ILE A 301 -13.23 5.87 8.36
CA ILE A 301 -12.89 4.70 9.16
C ILE A 301 -11.38 4.69 9.39
N GLU A 302 -10.98 4.61 10.65
CA GLU A 302 -9.62 4.28 11.04
C GLU A 302 -9.62 2.91 11.72
N THR A 303 -9.07 1.92 11.04
CA THR A 303 -9.01 0.56 11.59
C THR A 303 -7.96 0.44 12.68
N GLU A 304 -8.10 -0.55 13.57
CA GLU A 304 -7.15 -0.80 14.65
C GLU A 304 -5.76 -1.14 14.12
N THR A 305 -5.71 -2.02 13.13
CA THR A 305 -4.49 -2.42 12.41
C THR A 305 -4.69 -2.29 10.90
N ALA A 306 -3.62 -2.36 10.14
CA ALA A 306 -3.70 -2.40 8.67
C ALA A 306 -4.43 -3.67 8.17
N ASP A 307 -4.27 -4.79 8.87
CA ASP A 307 -4.92 -6.06 8.53
C ASP A 307 -6.44 -6.04 8.77
N ASP A 308 -6.92 -5.13 9.62
CA ASP A 308 -8.36 -4.92 9.83
C ASP A 308 -9.03 -4.15 8.69
N ASN A 309 -8.25 -3.53 7.79
CA ASN A 309 -8.79 -2.78 6.67
C ASN A 309 -9.15 -3.71 5.50
N ILE A 310 -10.24 -4.43 5.68
CA ILE A 310 -10.79 -5.35 4.68
C ILE A 310 -11.95 -4.72 3.89
N PHE A 311 -12.09 -3.40 3.95
CA PHE A 311 -13.12 -2.65 3.26
C PHE A 311 -12.88 -2.66 1.74
N MET A 312 -13.78 -3.33 1.00
CA MET A 312 -13.71 -3.39 -0.46
C MET A 312 -14.63 -2.35 -1.07
N ARG A 313 -14.15 -1.59 -2.04
CA ARG A 313 -14.96 -0.59 -2.75
C ARG A 313 -16.21 -1.21 -3.35
N TYR A 314 -17.30 -0.49 -3.30
CA TYR A 314 -18.64 -0.86 -3.73
C TYR A 314 -19.34 -1.90 -2.86
N SER A 315 -18.72 -2.37 -1.80
CA SER A 315 -19.42 -3.25 -0.87
C SER A 315 -20.45 -2.50 -0.05
N ARG A 316 -21.63 -3.11 0.08
CA ARG A 316 -22.61 -2.75 1.09
C ARG A 316 -22.28 -3.52 2.35
N ILE A 317 -22.02 -2.81 3.43
CA ILE A 317 -21.62 -3.42 4.70
C ILE A 317 -22.63 -3.10 5.81
N GLN A 318 -22.68 -3.99 6.81
CA GLN A 318 -23.22 -3.69 8.14
C GLN A 318 -22.06 -3.69 9.12
N LEU A 319 -21.87 -2.58 9.81
CA LEU A 319 -20.75 -2.36 10.70
C LEU A 319 -21.22 -2.14 12.13
N SER A 320 -20.85 -3.03 13.06
CA SER A 320 -21.06 -2.87 14.49
C SER A 320 -20.18 -1.76 15.04
N LEU A 321 -20.76 -0.93 15.88
CA LEU A 321 -20.06 0.24 16.44
C LEU A 321 -19.71 0.09 17.93
N LYS A 322 -20.11 -0.99 18.60
CA LYS A 322 -19.79 -1.19 20.01
C LYS A 322 -18.29 -1.18 20.25
N GLY A 323 -17.83 -0.32 21.15
CA GLY A 323 -16.41 -0.13 21.44
C GLY A 323 -15.65 0.78 20.48
N VAL A 324 -16.27 1.23 19.40
CA VAL A 324 -15.67 2.17 18.44
C VAL A 324 -15.62 3.57 19.03
N ARG A 325 -14.54 4.28 18.81
CA ARG A 325 -14.40 5.70 19.18
C ARG A 325 -14.94 6.58 18.05
N LEU A 326 -16.07 7.23 18.31
CA LEU A 326 -16.63 8.24 17.43
C LEU A 326 -15.98 9.58 17.75
N VAL A 327 -15.39 10.21 16.73
CA VAL A 327 -14.70 11.51 16.81
C VAL A 327 -15.49 12.52 16.00
N HIS A 328 -15.75 13.69 16.57
CA HIS A 328 -16.35 14.82 15.90
C HIS A 328 -15.34 15.97 15.87
N ASP A 329 -14.66 16.13 14.77
CA ASP A 329 -13.81 17.29 14.51
C ASP A 329 -14.66 18.42 13.92
N THR A 330 -14.30 19.66 14.23
CA THR A 330 -15.01 20.86 13.79
C THR A 330 -14.16 21.69 12.84
N ASP A 331 -14.83 22.57 12.11
CA ASP A 331 -14.23 23.51 11.16
C ASP A 331 -13.31 22.87 10.10
N PRO A 332 -13.89 22.16 9.14
CA PRO A 332 -15.29 21.79 8.94
C PRO A 332 -15.75 20.64 9.85
N ASP A 333 -17.07 20.55 10.04
CA ASP A 333 -17.65 19.41 10.78
C ASP A 333 -17.41 18.12 10.02
N ARG A 334 -16.74 17.15 10.68
CA ARG A 334 -16.42 15.86 10.11
C ARG A 334 -16.33 14.78 11.18
N PHE A 335 -16.66 13.55 10.80
CA PHE A 335 -16.79 12.48 11.75
C PHE A 335 -15.95 11.28 11.37
N ALA A 336 -15.27 10.70 12.36
CA ALA A 336 -14.46 9.51 12.17
C ALA A 336 -14.83 8.41 13.17
N LEU A 337 -14.77 7.18 12.72
CA LEU A 337 -14.92 5.96 13.51
C LEU A 337 -13.55 5.31 13.66
N LYS A 338 -12.99 5.33 14.88
CA LYS A 338 -11.63 4.88 15.13
C LYS A 338 -11.59 3.61 15.99
N GLY A 339 -10.58 2.77 15.70
CA GLY A 339 -10.44 1.48 16.39
C GLY A 339 -11.35 0.39 15.83
N VAL A 340 -11.73 0.53 14.56
CA VAL A 340 -12.56 -0.45 13.86
C VAL A 340 -11.77 -1.71 13.57
N LYS A 341 -12.34 -2.87 13.88
CA LYS A 341 -11.74 -4.20 13.62
C LYS A 341 -12.52 -4.93 12.55
N SER A 342 -11.85 -5.78 11.80
CA SER A 342 -12.48 -6.66 10.79
C SER A 342 -13.65 -7.48 11.36
N ALA A 343 -13.53 -7.95 12.60
CA ALA A 343 -14.58 -8.69 13.32
C ALA A 343 -15.86 -7.88 13.62
N MET A 344 -15.82 -6.56 13.46
CA MET A 344 -17.00 -5.70 13.62
C MET A 344 -17.85 -5.60 12.34
N ILE A 345 -17.34 -6.07 11.20
CA ILE A 345 -18.10 -6.11 9.96
C ILE A 345 -19.03 -7.32 10.02
N ILE A 346 -20.31 -7.09 10.28
CA ILE A 346 -21.35 -8.11 10.40
C ILE A 346 -21.61 -8.80 9.06
N SER A 347 -21.74 -8.01 8.00
CA SER A 347 -21.94 -8.50 6.64
C SER A 347 -21.28 -7.60 5.64
N SER A 348 -20.88 -8.17 4.49
CA SER A 348 -20.32 -7.44 3.36
C SER A 348 -20.82 -8.09 2.07
N GLU A 349 -21.52 -7.32 1.25
CA GLU A 349 -22.03 -7.75 -0.06
C GLU A 349 -21.37 -6.87 -1.13
N LEU A 350 -20.64 -7.49 -2.05
CA LEU A 350 -20.00 -6.76 -3.14
C LEU A 350 -21.06 -6.30 -4.15
N GLY A 351 -21.16 -5.00 -4.32
CA GLY A 351 -21.95 -4.35 -5.36
C GLY A 351 -21.09 -3.88 -6.53
N THR A 352 -21.59 -2.89 -7.22
CA THR A 352 -20.97 -2.27 -8.40
C THR A 352 -20.97 -0.75 -8.27
N ALA A 353 -20.26 -0.06 -9.16
CA ALA A 353 -20.28 1.39 -9.23
C ALA A 353 -21.68 1.99 -9.48
N ALA A 354 -22.62 1.20 -10.04
CA ALA A 354 -23.99 1.65 -10.29
C ALA A 354 -24.85 1.68 -9.02
N ASP A 355 -24.46 0.95 -7.99
CA ASP A 355 -25.18 0.86 -6.72
C ASP A 355 -24.84 2.04 -5.78
N ILE A 356 -23.70 2.70 -6.00
CA ILE A 356 -23.29 3.86 -5.21
C ILE A 356 -24.15 5.07 -5.60
N PRO A 357 -24.75 5.77 -4.62
CA PRO A 357 -25.50 7.00 -4.88
C PRO A 357 -24.65 8.05 -5.60
N ARG A 358 -25.12 8.54 -6.73
CA ARG A 358 -24.40 9.57 -7.48
C ARG A 358 -24.85 10.95 -7.03
N LYS A 359 -23.90 11.72 -6.51
CA LYS A 359 -24.12 13.12 -6.16
C LYS A 359 -23.34 14.00 -7.13
N GLU A 360 -24.06 14.62 -8.06
CA GLU A 360 -23.47 15.62 -8.97
C GLU A 360 -23.56 16.99 -8.33
N LYS A 361 -22.42 17.66 -8.18
CA LYS A 361 -22.31 18.99 -7.55
C LYS A 361 -21.30 19.86 -8.28
N ARG A 362 -21.45 21.17 -8.19
CA ARG A 362 -20.38 22.12 -8.46
C ARG A 362 -19.54 22.31 -7.21
N ILE A 363 -18.34 22.84 -7.35
CA ILE A 363 -17.45 23.09 -6.22
C ILE A 363 -18.13 23.97 -5.18
N SER A 364 -18.84 25.02 -5.62
CA SER A 364 -19.59 25.95 -4.75
C SER A 364 -20.75 25.32 -3.96
N GLN A 365 -21.19 24.12 -4.34
CA GLN A 365 -22.31 23.43 -3.70
C GLN A 365 -21.87 22.41 -2.64
N LEU A 366 -20.57 22.25 -2.43
CA LEU A 366 -20.04 21.38 -1.39
C LEU A 366 -20.36 21.92 -0.01
N THR A 367 -20.71 21.03 0.89
CA THR A 367 -21.00 21.33 2.30
C THR A 367 -20.24 20.38 3.21
N ASP A 368 -20.22 20.64 4.51
CA ASP A 368 -19.56 19.78 5.49
C ASP A 368 -20.14 18.36 5.52
N ASP A 369 -21.43 18.19 5.17
CA ASP A 369 -22.08 16.88 5.07
C ASP A 369 -21.52 16.02 3.91
N ASP A 370 -20.89 16.64 2.90
CA ASP A 370 -20.28 15.91 1.81
C ASP A 370 -18.93 15.30 2.20
N ILE A 371 -18.33 15.73 3.31
CA ILE A 371 -17.04 15.19 3.74
C ILE A 371 -17.16 13.68 4.01
N TYR A 372 -16.23 12.93 3.41
CA TYR A 372 -16.14 11.47 3.41
C TYR A 372 -17.22 10.75 2.58
N THR A 373 -17.94 11.49 1.72
CA THR A 373 -18.84 10.91 0.72
C THR A 373 -18.23 10.98 -0.68
N TYR A 374 -18.71 10.11 -1.58
CA TYR A 374 -18.29 10.10 -2.97
C TYR A 374 -19.15 11.05 -3.79
N VAL A 375 -18.52 12.03 -4.43
CA VAL A 375 -19.18 13.03 -5.26
C VAL A 375 -18.64 13.02 -6.67
N THR A 376 -19.44 13.54 -7.60
CA THR A 376 -19.03 13.86 -8.96
C THR A 376 -19.12 15.38 -9.15
N LEU A 377 -17.98 16.04 -9.26
CA LEU A 377 -17.91 17.45 -9.59
C LEU A 377 -18.21 17.65 -11.07
N THR A 378 -19.06 18.63 -11.40
CA THR A 378 -19.46 18.93 -12.78
C THR A 378 -18.81 20.20 -13.28
N ASP A 379 -18.71 20.30 -14.61
CA ASP A 379 -18.21 21.49 -15.31
C ASP A 379 -16.82 21.93 -14.84
N CYS A 380 -15.97 20.98 -14.50
CA CYS A 380 -14.63 21.22 -13.97
C CYS A 380 -13.53 20.75 -14.92
N GLU A 381 -12.32 21.24 -14.70
CA GLU A 381 -11.13 20.87 -15.45
C GLU A 381 -9.89 20.88 -14.56
N LEU A 382 -8.86 20.17 -15.02
CA LEU A 382 -7.50 20.27 -14.48
C LEU A 382 -6.73 21.29 -15.32
N PRO A 383 -6.43 22.49 -14.81
CA PRO A 383 -5.71 23.52 -15.57
C PRO A 383 -4.32 23.07 -16.01
N ILE A 384 -3.70 22.17 -15.25
CA ILE A 384 -2.42 21.57 -15.58
C ILE A 384 -2.68 20.28 -16.33
N ARG A 385 -2.40 20.29 -17.60
CA ARG A 385 -2.85 19.28 -18.55
C ARG A 385 -1.81 18.24 -18.93
N LYS A 386 -0.66 18.20 -18.25
CA LYS A 386 0.42 17.29 -18.59
C LYS A 386 1.15 16.74 -17.39
N GLY A 387 1.74 15.60 -17.63
CA GLY A 387 2.51 14.88 -16.64
C GLY A 387 1.67 13.90 -15.83
N PRO A 388 2.29 13.21 -14.89
CA PRO A 388 1.62 12.30 -13.97
C PRO A 388 0.82 13.05 -12.91
N LEU A 389 0.01 12.31 -12.14
CA LEU A 389 -0.75 12.84 -11.00
C LEU A 389 0.16 13.41 -9.89
N THR A 390 1.40 12.97 -9.83
CA THR A 390 2.39 13.48 -8.88
C THR A 390 3.62 14.01 -9.63
N PRO A 391 4.31 15.02 -9.10
CA PRO A 391 5.51 15.56 -9.73
C PRO A 391 6.67 14.56 -9.69
N ILE A 392 7.70 14.80 -10.49
CA ILE A 392 8.88 13.93 -10.57
C ILE A 392 9.59 13.80 -9.23
N ASN A 393 9.63 14.85 -8.45
CA ASN A 393 10.28 14.88 -7.15
C ASN A 393 9.34 14.57 -5.99
N GLU A 394 8.30 13.80 -6.24
CA GLU A 394 7.38 13.34 -5.19
C GLU A 394 8.14 12.67 -4.05
N GLY A 395 7.70 12.90 -2.82
CA GLY A 395 8.32 12.34 -1.63
C GLY A 395 9.79 12.73 -1.42
N TYR A 396 10.29 13.69 -2.18
CA TYR A 396 11.66 14.16 -2.05
C TYR A 396 11.89 14.80 -0.69
N ALA A 397 12.92 14.34 -0.01
CA ALA A 397 13.41 15.00 1.18
C ALA A 397 14.34 16.14 0.75
N ASN A 398 14.29 17.28 1.45
CA ASN A 398 15.27 18.33 1.27
C ASN A 398 16.72 17.82 1.54
N ALA A 399 17.71 18.67 1.29
CA ALA A 399 19.12 18.29 1.45
C ALA A 399 19.51 17.78 2.85
N THR A 400 18.73 18.12 3.88
CA THR A 400 18.91 17.61 5.24
C THR A 400 18.09 16.35 5.51
N GLY A 401 17.26 15.93 4.58
CA GLY A 401 16.37 14.77 4.74
C GLY A 401 15.20 15.00 5.70
N ALA A 402 14.96 16.23 6.13
CA ALA A 402 14.09 16.52 7.25
C ALA A 402 12.60 16.53 6.91
N ASN A 403 12.23 16.95 5.70
CA ASN A 403 10.82 17.09 5.33
C ASN A 403 10.48 16.31 4.07
N ARG A 404 9.40 15.54 4.13
CA ARG A 404 8.87 14.78 3.00
C ARG A 404 7.38 15.05 2.83
N THR A 405 6.94 15.00 1.59
CA THR A 405 5.53 15.14 1.24
C THR A 405 4.97 13.78 0.87
N GLU A 406 3.93 13.35 1.56
CA GLU A 406 3.24 12.08 1.27
C GLU A 406 2.15 12.22 0.23
N LYS A 407 1.63 13.41 0.04
CA LYS A 407 0.56 13.70 -0.90
C LYS A 407 0.87 14.92 -1.73
N CYS A 408 0.38 14.91 -2.94
CA CYS A 408 0.50 16.01 -3.88
C CYS A 408 -0.87 16.60 -4.15
N ALA A 409 -0.96 17.93 -4.22
CA ALA A 409 -2.18 18.64 -4.52
C ALA A 409 -2.17 19.11 -5.97
N SER A 410 -3.20 18.78 -6.73
CA SER A 410 -3.43 19.30 -8.09
C SER A 410 -4.65 20.19 -8.10
N LEU A 411 -4.54 21.35 -8.73
CA LEU A 411 -5.65 22.28 -8.82
C LEU A 411 -6.74 21.74 -9.75
N VAL A 412 -7.97 21.83 -9.32
CA VAL A 412 -9.19 21.65 -10.12
C VAL A 412 -9.97 22.94 -10.06
N ARG A 413 -10.49 23.41 -11.17
CA ARG A 413 -11.37 24.57 -11.22
C ARG A 413 -12.64 24.24 -11.97
N ASP A 414 -13.71 24.96 -11.70
CA ASP A 414 -14.97 24.82 -12.41
C ASP A 414 -15.29 26.05 -13.28
N ILE A 415 -16.40 25.97 -14.01
CA ILE A 415 -16.86 27.04 -14.89
C ILE A 415 -17.25 28.32 -14.14
N GLU A 416 -17.53 28.24 -12.85
CA GLU A 416 -17.87 29.41 -12.00
C GLU A 416 -16.62 30.15 -11.51
N GLY A 417 -15.43 29.55 -11.73
CA GLY A 417 -14.16 30.09 -11.25
C GLY A 417 -13.79 29.61 -9.85
N GLU A 418 -14.63 28.78 -9.26
CA GLU A 418 -14.31 28.12 -7.99
C GLU A 418 -13.24 27.05 -8.20
N HIS A 419 -12.49 26.77 -7.14
CA HIS A 419 -11.41 25.80 -7.21
C HIS A 419 -11.34 24.91 -5.98
N ILE A 420 -10.83 23.72 -6.18
CA ILE A 420 -10.59 22.71 -5.16
C ILE A 420 -9.27 21.98 -5.48
N TYR A 421 -8.64 21.38 -4.50
CA TYR A 421 -7.44 20.60 -4.72
C TYR A 421 -7.75 19.12 -4.73
N LEU A 422 -7.21 18.45 -5.74
CA LEU A 422 -7.22 17.01 -5.89
C LEU A 422 -5.98 16.45 -5.21
N TYR A 423 -6.15 15.56 -4.24
CA TYR A 423 -5.04 14.94 -3.52
C TYR A 423 -4.66 13.58 -4.10
N THR A 424 -3.36 13.42 -4.32
CA THR A 424 -2.76 12.16 -4.75
C THR A 424 -1.62 11.80 -3.80
N ASN A 425 -1.75 10.65 -3.15
CA ASN A 425 -0.68 10.13 -2.29
C ASN A 425 0.48 9.58 -3.11
N THR A 426 1.68 9.59 -2.55
CA THR A 426 2.84 8.92 -3.13
C THR A 426 2.71 7.39 -3.10
N THR A 427 1.76 6.85 -2.35
CA THR A 427 1.38 5.43 -2.37
C THR A 427 0.38 5.06 -3.47
N CYS A 428 -0.23 6.02 -4.15
CA CYS A 428 -1.18 5.76 -5.23
C CYS A 428 -0.52 4.98 -6.37
N LEU A 429 -1.02 3.79 -6.68
CA LEU A 429 -0.38 2.85 -7.60
C LEU A 429 -0.38 3.35 -9.05
N TYR A 430 -1.39 4.12 -9.45
CA TYR A 430 -1.54 4.62 -10.82
C TYR A 430 -1.08 6.06 -11.00
N ARG A 431 -0.45 6.66 -10.00
CA ARG A 431 -0.02 8.06 -10.04
C ARG A 431 1.02 8.38 -11.13
N ARG A 432 1.78 7.38 -11.54
CA ARG A 432 2.87 7.48 -12.52
C ARG A 432 2.98 6.23 -13.39
N ASP A 433 1.87 5.69 -13.83
CA ASP A 433 1.80 4.47 -14.64
C ASP A 433 2.00 4.69 -16.14
N GLY A 434 2.50 5.85 -16.52
CA GLY A 434 2.67 6.27 -17.92
C GLY A 434 1.47 7.04 -18.49
N SER A 435 0.35 7.09 -17.77
CA SER A 435 -0.78 7.95 -18.16
C SER A 435 -0.45 9.40 -17.82
N ARG A 436 -0.85 10.29 -18.69
CA ARG A 436 -0.86 11.72 -18.40
C ARG A 436 -2.18 12.12 -17.72
N LEU A 437 -2.15 13.25 -17.03
CA LEU A 437 -3.36 13.88 -16.55
C LEU A 437 -4.31 14.15 -17.74
N PRO A 438 -5.58 13.80 -17.60
CA PRO A 438 -6.58 14.16 -18.60
C PRO A 438 -6.73 15.68 -18.65
N TYR A 439 -7.00 16.19 -19.82
CA TYR A 439 -7.33 17.59 -20.03
C TYR A 439 -8.66 17.68 -20.79
N GLY A 440 -9.31 18.81 -20.62
CA GLY A 440 -10.67 19.02 -21.09
C GLY A 440 -11.62 19.22 -19.91
N SER A 441 -12.77 19.74 -20.22
CA SER A 441 -13.79 20.03 -19.23
C SER A 441 -14.76 18.86 -19.08
N GLY A 442 -15.32 18.70 -17.91
CA GLY A 442 -16.31 17.65 -17.70
C GLY A 442 -16.54 17.33 -16.24
N LYS A 443 -16.64 16.04 -15.95
CA LYS A 443 -16.93 15.51 -14.62
C LYS A 443 -15.69 14.85 -14.01
N LEU A 444 -15.47 15.13 -12.74
CA LEU A 444 -14.40 14.53 -11.95
C LEU A 444 -15.00 13.96 -10.67
N SER A 445 -14.76 12.69 -10.42
CA SER A 445 -15.29 12.03 -9.23
C SER A 445 -14.23 11.81 -8.15
N GLY A 446 -14.68 11.66 -6.91
CA GLY A 446 -13.82 11.36 -5.78
C GLY A 446 -14.51 11.53 -4.45
N ILE A 447 -13.77 11.29 -3.39
CA ILE A 447 -14.22 11.46 -2.01
C ILE A 447 -13.86 12.87 -1.57
N VAL A 448 -14.83 13.60 -1.02
CA VAL A 448 -14.57 14.89 -0.40
C VAL A 448 -13.88 14.67 0.92
N VAL A 449 -12.76 15.36 1.13
CA VAL A 449 -11.99 15.27 2.38
C VAL A 449 -11.65 16.67 2.89
N HIS A 450 -11.28 16.73 4.16
CA HIS A 450 -10.57 17.87 4.73
C HIS A 450 -9.30 17.35 5.38
N GLU A 451 -8.16 17.68 4.79
CA GLU A 451 -6.86 17.22 5.27
C GLU A 451 -5.84 18.35 5.17
N LEU A 452 -5.00 18.43 6.19
CA LEU A 452 -3.90 19.38 6.18
C LEU A 452 -2.94 19.09 5.04
N PHE A 453 -2.61 20.11 4.28
CA PHE A 453 -1.50 20.11 3.35
C PHE A 453 -0.64 21.31 3.70
N PRO A 454 0.56 21.13 4.23
CA PRO A 454 1.39 22.24 4.63
C PRO A 454 1.60 23.18 3.46
N ARG A 455 1.05 24.37 3.54
CA ARG A 455 1.37 25.46 2.64
C ARG A 455 2.68 26.05 3.08
N PHE A 456 3.47 26.35 2.13
CA PHE A 456 4.79 26.88 2.39
C PHE A 456 4.76 28.40 2.25
N GLU A 457 5.60 29.03 3.02
CA GLU A 457 5.63 30.43 3.36
C GLU A 457 6.12 31.36 2.25
N TRP A 458 6.05 30.98 1.01
CA TRP A 458 6.29 31.93 -0.05
C TRP A 458 5.17 33.01 -0.14
N GLU A 459 4.06 32.76 0.50
CA GLU A 459 3.08 33.80 0.82
C GLU A 459 3.45 34.36 2.19
N ASP A 460 3.93 35.57 2.23
CA ASP A 460 4.43 36.26 3.42
C ASP A 460 3.44 36.42 4.59
N ASN A 461 2.31 35.78 4.54
CA ASN A 461 1.21 35.97 5.47
C ASN A 461 0.90 34.73 6.31
N ALA A 462 1.80 33.79 6.37
CA ALA A 462 1.67 32.67 7.27
C ALA A 462 1.76 33.05 8.75
N SER A 463 1.17 34.13 9.13
CA SER A 463 1.11 34.57 10.53
C SER A 463 -0.12 34.02 11.23
N GLY A 464 -0.42 32.76 11.06
CA GLY A 464 -1.33 32.06 11.94
C GLY A 464 -2.79 31.97 11.53
N ASP A 465 -3.16 32.37 10.33
CA ASP A 465 -4.46 32.03 9.76
C ASP A 465 -4.43 30.60 9.26
N ASP A 466 -5.32 29.76 9.73
CA ASP A 466 -5.39 28.34 9.39
C ASP A 466 -5.44 28.09 7.88
N GLU A 467 -6.09 28.94 7.12
CA GLU A 467 -6.16 28.85 5.67
C GLU A 467 -4.82 29.06 4.97
N SER A 468 -3.93 29.82 5.57
CA SER A 468 -2.59 30.04 5.05
C SER A 468 -1.58 29.03 5.58
N TYR A 469 -1.89 28.31 6.62
CA TYR A 469 -0.89 27.58 7.42
C TYR A 469 -1.13 26.08 7.61
N GLY A 470 -1.92 25.41 6.95
CA GLY A 470 -2.06 23.99 7.22
C GLY A 470 -2.91 23.24 6.23
N TYR A 471 -3.76 23.90 5.51
CA TYR A 471 -4.59 23.27 4.50
C TYR A 471 -4.85 24.19 3.30
N ILE A 472 -5.25 23.57 2.21
CA ILE A 472 -5.60 24.27 0.99
C ILE A 472 -7.12 24.22 0.83
N GLY A 473 -7.81 25.28 1.28
CA GLY A 473 -9.27 25.38 1.24
C GLY A 473 -10.01 24.48 2.23
N ARG A 474 -11.31 24.69 2.34
CA ARG A 474 -12.18 23.96 3.27
C ARG A 474 -12.38 22.50 2.86
N TYR A 475 -12.44 22.22 1.57
CA TYR A 475 -12.63 20.89 1.00
C TYR A 475 -11.53 20.56 0.02
N GLN A 476 -11.18 19.30 -0.06
CA GLN A 476 -10.31 18.72 -1.07
C GLN A 476 -10.98 17.46 -1.62
N LEU A 477 -10.54 17.01 -2.79
CA LEU A 477 -11.04 15.80 -3.43
C LEU A 477 -9.96 14.73 -3.45
N ARG A 478 -10.30 13.50 -3.08
CA ARG A 478 -9.46 12.33 -3.28
C ARG A 478 -10.06 11.43 -4.34
N HIS A 479 -9.36 11.27 -5.45
CA HIS A 479 -9.72 10.24 -6.44
C HIS A 479 -9.42 8.84 -5.87
N VAL A 480 -10.21 7.86 -6.24
CA VAL A 480 -10.13 6.50 -5.72
C VAL A 480 -9.60 5.53 -6.78
N SER A 481 -9.87 5.82 -8.04
CA SER A 481 -9.40 5.03 -9.19
C SER A 481 -9.17 5.92 -10.41
N LYS A 482 -8.56 5.37 -11.45
CA LYS A 482 -8.41 6.06 -12.73
C LYS A 482 -9.75 6.45 -13.36
N SER A 483 -10.77 5.63 -13.17
CA SER A 483 -12.10 5.90 -13.74
C SER A 483 -12.77 7.15 -13.17
N ASP A 484 -12.27 7.69 -12.07
CA ASP A 484 -12.77 8.95 -11.52
C ASP A 484 -12.51 10.15 -12.45
N PHE A 485 -11.58 9.99 -13.40
CA PHE A 485 -11.24 10.98 -14.42
C PHE A 485 -11.96 10.79 -15.76
N ASP A 486 -12.66 9.66 -15.96
CA ASP A 486 -13.26 9.30 -17.26
C ASP A 486 -14.34 10.29 -17.74
N GLY A 487 -14.86 11.11 -16.83
CA GLY A 487 -15.81 12.16 -17.15
C GLY A 487 -15.19 13.43 -17.71
N LEU A 488 -13.85 13.56 -17.72
CA LEU A 488 -13.16 14.68 -18.33
C LEU A 488 -12.93 14.39 -19.81
N ALA A 489 -13.56 15.17 -20.68
CA ALA A 489 -13.38 15.01 -22.12
C ALA A 489 -11.99 15.49 -22.54
N GLU A 490 -11.25 14.64 -23.25
CA GLU A 490 -10.04 15.08 -23.94
C GLU A 490 -10.44 15.77 -25.23
N ASP A 491 -10.11 17.06 -25.36
CA ASP A 491 -10.31 17.80 -26.59
C ASP A 491 -9.06 17.69 -27.46
N PHE A 492 -9.12 16.81 -28.45
CA PHE A 492 -8.01 16.59 -29.38
C PHE A 492 -7.94 17.63 -30.51
N GLU A 493 -8.96 18.46 -30.66
CA GLU A 493 -8.98 19.52 -31.67
C GLU A 493 -8.26 20.78 -31.22
N GLU A 494 -8.01 20.96 -29.94
CA GLU A 494 -7.18 22.06 -29.49
C GLU A 494 -5.78 21.97 -30.04
N SER A 495 -5.30 23.06 -30.62
CA SER A 495 -3.92 23.13 -31.06
C SER A 495 -2.97 22.79 -29.92
N PHE A 496 -1.92 22.05 -30.21
CA PHE A 496 -0.95 21.63 -29.21
C PHE A 496 -0.39 22.77 -28.36
N SER A 497 -0.36 23.98 -28.93
CA SER A 497 0.03 25.21 -28.24
C SER A 497 -0.93 25.62 -27.14
N ALA A 498 -2.22 25.27 -27.24
CA ALA A 498 -3.21 25.57 -26.21
C ALA A 498 -3.13 24.57 -25.04
N LEU A 499 -2.55 23.40 -25.25
CA LEU A 499 -2.42 22.38 -24.20
C LEU A 499 -1.36 22.70 -23.15
N LEU A 500 -0.48 23.62 -23.44
CA LEU A 500 0.73 23.87 -22.65
C LEU A 500 0.79 25.32 -22.17
N THR A 501 -0.13 25.69 -21.33
CA THR A 501 -0.15 27.05 -20.84
C THR A 501 0.79 27.25 -19.67
N GLU A 502 0.73 26.37 -18.69
CA GLU A 502 1.47 26.55 -17.45
C GLU A 502 1.86 25.22 -16.84
N TYR A 503 3.06 25.11 -16.28
CA TYR A 503 3.48 24.02 -15.43
C TYR A 503 3.54 24.44 -13.98
N ARG A 504 3.15 23.53 -13.14
CA ARG A 504 3.28 23.68 -11.71
C ARG A 504 4.55 23.01 -11.23
N PHE A 505 5.32 23.71 -10.43
CA PHE A 505 6.52 23.19 -9.82
C PHE A 505 6.36 23.07 -8.32
N LEU A 506 7.04 22.09 -7.78
CA LEU A 506 7.38 22.10 -6.37
C LEU A 506 8.73 22.79 -6.23
N GLN A 507 8.74 23.89 -5.53
CA GLN A 507 9.96 24.62 -5.21
C GLN A 507 10.44 24.24 -3.81
N TYR A 508 11.74 24.14 -3.65
CA TYR A 508 12.37 23.89 -2.36
C TYR A 508 13.10 25.15 -1.92
N ASP A 509 12.70 25.70 -0.80
CA ASP A 509 13.36 26.82 -0.16
C ASP A 509 13.39 26.57 1.36
N ASN A 510 14.51 26.90 2.01
CA ASN A 510 14.68 26.75 3.46
C ASN A 510 14.14 25.42 4.03
N ASN A 511 14.40 24.30 3.33
CA ASN A 511 13.93 22.97 3.71
C ASN A 511 12.41 22.74 3.61
N LYS A 512 11.72 23.56 2.86
CA LYS A 512 10.28 23.45 2.61
C LYS A 512 10.00 23.20 1.13
N VAL A 513 8.88 22.54 0.86
CA VAL A 513 8.40 22.28 -0.50
C VAL A 513 7.24 23.22 -0.78
N TYR A 514 7.36 24.01 -1.83
CA TYR A 514 6.33 24.95 -2.23
C TYR A 514 5.64 24.52 -3.50
N PRO A 515 4.31 24.46 -3.55
CA PRO A 515 3.61 24.52 -4.81
C PRO A 515 3.71 25.96 -5.34
N THR A 516 4.37 26.12 -6.47
CA THR A 516 4.56 27.44 -7.06
C THR A 516 3.50 27.71 -8.12
N TYR A 517 2.86 28.87 -8.02
CA TYR A 517 1.84 29.35 -8.93
C TYR A 517 2.19 30.78 -9.40
N GLY A 518 1.67 31.13 -10.55
CA GLY A 518 1.87 32.49 -11.10
C GLY A 518 3.21 32.68 -11.79
N THR A 519 3.55 33.89 -12.04
CA THR A 519 4.72 34.26 -12.85
C THR A 519 6.05 33.84 -12.22
N ASN A 520 6.12 33.79 -10.91
CA ASN A 520 7.35 33.50 -10.19
C ASN A 520 7.58 31.99 -9.95
N GLY A 521 6.65 31.17 -10.32
CA GLY A 521 6.73 29.73 -10.09
C GLY A 521 6.52 28.89 -11.33
N TYR A 522 6.37 29.52 -12.48
CA TYR A 522 6.07 28.84 -13.73
C TYR A 522 7.18 29.00 -14.75
N LEU A 523 7.44 27.93 -15.46
CA LEU A 523 8.05 28.01 -16.77
C LEU A 523 6.92 28.21 -17.78
N THR A 524 6.97 29.30 -18.52
CA THR A 524 6.15 29.45 -19.71
C THR A 524 6.81 28.66 -20.85
N HIS A 525 6.00 27.98 -21.62
CA HIS A 525 6.47 27.24 -22.78
C HIS A 525 5.62 27.62 -23.97
N SER A 526 6.27 27.69 -25.10
CA SER A 526 5.60 27.89 -26.37
C SER A 526 5.92 26.77 -27.33
N TYR A 527 4.94 26.38 -28.09
CA TYR A 527 5.09 25.48 -29.19
C TYR A 527 5.64 26.24 -30.40
N LYS A 528 6.73 25.79 -30.96
CA LYS A 528 7.29 26.42 -32.14
C LYS A 528 6.69 25.78 -33.39
N ASP A 529 6.10 26.60 -34.21
CA ASP A 529 5.34 26.23 -35.40
C ASP A 529 5.88 25.01 -36.15
N GLY A 530 5.05 23.97 -36.22
CA GLY A 530 5.22 22.83 -37.09
C GLY A 530 6.39 21.88 -36.80
N THR A 531 7.15 22.09 -35.74
CA THR A 531 8.35 21.29 -35.45
C THR A 531 8.12 20.23 -34.35
N GLY A 532 6.98 20.22 -33.69
CA GLY A 532 6.76 19.36 -32.53
C GLY A 532 7.63 19.69 -31.31
N ALA A 533 8.43 20.73 -31.36
CA ALA A 533 9.32 21.12 -30.28
C ALA A 533 8.68 22.15 -29.36
N ILE A 534 8.80 21.94 -28.07
CA ILE A 534 8.38 22.88 -27.04
C ILE A 534 9.60 23.66 -26.59
N LYS A 535 9.52 24.97 -26.71
CA LYS A 535 10.51 25.86 -26.12
C LYS A 535 10.06 26.23 -24.72
N ILE A 536 10.81 25.84 -23.73
CA ILE A 536 10.62 26.28 -22.37
C ILE A 536 11.20 27.69 -22.26
N LEU A 537 10.31 28.64 -21.97
CA LEU A 537 10.71 30.01 -21.71
C LEU A 537 10.64 30.24 -20.20
N ALA A 538 11.75 30.60 -19.61
CA ALA A 538 11.74 31.14 -18.28
C ALA A 538 11.23 32.57 -18.31
N ASN A 539 10.42 32.94 -17.33
CA ASN A 539 10.12 34.34 -17.09
C ASN A 539 11.35 35.08 -16.52
N GLU A 540 11.20 36.34 -16.20
CA GLU A 540 12.30 37.16 -15.67
C GLU A 540 12.89 36.59 -14.36
N ASP A 541 12.13 35.78 -13.64
CA ASP A 541 12.53 35.13 -12.38
C ASP A 541 13.05 33.70 -12.57
N PHE A 542 13.60 33.37 -13.72
CA PHE A 542 14.12 32.03 -13.98
C PHE A 542 15.14 31.58 -12.94
N SER A 543 15.90 32.50 -12.38
CA SER A 543 16.80 32.20 -11.25
C SER A 543 16.06 31.60 -10.04
N TYR A 544 14.78 31.82 -9.95
CA TYR A 544 13.89 31.29 -8.93
C TYR A 544 13.55 29.82 -9.17
N LEU A 545 13.48 29.42 -10.42
CA LEU A 545 13.20 28.06 -10.85
C LEU A 545 14.49 27.27 -11.07
N GLY A 546 15.57 28.01 -11.29
CA GLY A 546 16.89 27.41 -11.46
C GLY A 546 17.44 26.91 -10.14
N PRO A 547 18.27 25.89 -10.20
CA PRO A 547 19.00 25.48 -9.04
C PRO A 547 19.98 26.56 -8.68
N VAL A 548 19.70 27.25 -7.65
CA VAL A 548 20.75 28.02 -7.00
C VAL A 548 21.77 27.02 -6.48
N GLY A 549 22.92 26.95 -7.10
CA GLY A 549 23.97 26.06 -6.66
C GLY A 549 23.71 24.58 -6.96
N ASN A 550 23.49 24.22 -8.21
CA ASN A 550 23.43 22.84 -8.72
C ASN A 550 22.21 22.00 -8.30
N LYS A 551 21.17 22.62 -7.85
CA LYS A 551 19.95 21.88 -7.47
C LYS A 551 18.89 22.12 -8.51
N SER A 552 18.97 21.41 -9.59
CA SER A 552 17.93 21.46 -10.61
C SER A 552 16.66 20.82 -10.07
N SER A 553 15.69 21.65 -9.82
CA SER A 553 14.35 21.24 -9.45
C SER A 553 13.42 21.18 -10.65
N PHE A 554 13.97 20.94 -11.82
CA PHE A 554 13.16 20.84 -13.02
C PHE A 554 12.45 19.49 -13.11
N ILE A 555 11.28 19.52 -13.70
CA ILE A 555 10.49 18.35 -14.05
C ILE A 555 11.32 17.30 -14.82
N PHE A 556 12.40 17.68 -15.43
CA PHE A 556 13.22 16.87 -16.32
C PHE A 556 14.51 16.34 -15.68
N GLY A 557 14.62 16.41 -14.39
CA GLY A 557 15.75 15.87 -13.66
C GLY A 557 16.90 16.84 -13.44
N SER A 558 17.94 16.33 -12.83
CA SER A 558 19.07 17.08 -12.39
C SER A 558 19.94 17.60 -13.53
N ASN A 559 20.50 18.78 -13.39
CA ASN A 559 21.52 19.35 -14.26
C ASN A 559 21.10 19.91 -15.62
N ILE A 560 19.92 20.47 -15.70
CA ILE A 560 19.52 21.23 -16.90
C ILE A 560 20.16 22.60 -16.94
N GLY A 561 20.73 23.09 -15.85
CA GLY A 561 21.26 24.43 -15.72
C GLY A 561 22.36 24.85 -16.69
N ASN A 562 22.93 23.90 -17.45
CA ASN A 562 23.99 24.17 -18.42
C ASN A 562 23.55 23.90 -19.87
N VAL A 563 22.29 23.63 -20.12
CA VAL A 563 21.80 23.36 -21.47
C VAL A 563 21.26 24.61 -22.10
N ASN A 564 22.01 25.21 -22.96
CA ASN A 564 21.54 26.29 -23.83
C ASN A 564 20.56 25.71 -24.85
N GLY A 565 19.27 25.87 -24.57
CA GLY A 565 18.21 25.49 -25.49
C GLY A 565 17.86 24.02 -25.46
N MET A 566 17.07 23.60 -24.50
CA MET A 566 16.48 22.28 -24.50
C MET A 566 15.17 22.28 -25.27
N GLY A 567 15.14 21.47 -26.28
CA GLY A 567 13.88 21.08 -26.93
C GLY A 567 13.40 19.78 -26.32
N ILE A 568 12.16 19.78 -25.83
CA ILE A 568 11.48 18.53 -25.44
C ILE A 568 10.64 18.12 -26.63
N ILE A 569 10.95 16.96 -27.16
CA ILE A 569 10.07 16.32 -28.14
C ILE A 569 9.06 15.54 -27.31
N LEU A 570 7.81 15.95 -27.41
CA LEU A 570 6.69 15.16 -26.90
C LEU A 570 6.17 14.32 -28.05
N GLU A 571 6.38 13.03 -27.98
CA GLU A 571 5.71 12.06 -28.83
C GLU A 571 4.30 11.78 -28.33
#